data_ade66403aaa83a06dd8f340844899186
#
_entry.id   ade66403aaa83a06dd8f340844899186
#
_cell.length_a   1.000
_cell.length_b   1.000
_cell.length_c   1.000
_cell.angle_alpha   90.00
_cell.angle_beta   90.00
_cell.angle_gamma   90.00
#
_symmetry.space_group_name_H-M   'P 1'
#
loop_
_entity.id
_entity.type
_entity.pdbx_description
1 polymer ?
#
loop_
_entity_poly.entity_id
_entity_poly.type
_entity_poly.pdbx_seq_one_letter_code
_entity_poly.pdbx_strand_id
1 'polypeptide(L)'
;MRTFIKTTQMLALSLAAGLGFGFSTQTQASASAVQVTEKSKSDYAKTKYPILMVHGWLGWQRIGTDTIGLDYWYQILPDMARNGSTVFAAQLSPANTTTHRGEQLIHQVDEVLAITG
;
A
#
# COMPACT_ATOMS: atom_id res chain seq x y z
N MET A 1 -6.01 -11.06 -37.76
CA MET A 1 -6.69 -9.77 -37.62
C MET A 1 -6.72 -9.20 -36.20
N ARG A 2 -7.00 -10.00 -35.20
CA ARG A 2 -7.01 -9.52 -33.80
C ARG A 2 -5.63 -9.04 -33.27
N THR A 3 -4.54 -9.60 -33.74
CA THR A 3 -3.18 -9.23 -33.37
C THR A 3 -2.74 -7.89 -33.94
N PHE A 4 -3.21 -7.53 -35.12
CA PHE A 4 -2.88 -6.25 -35.76
C PHE A 4 -3.49 -5.04 -35.04
N ILE A 5 -4.72 -5.16 -34.54
CA ILE A 5 -5.43 -4.10 -33.82
C ILE A 5 -4.75 -3.79 -32.48
N LYS A 6 -4.28 -4.81 -31.78
CA LYS A 6 -3.54 -4.65 -30.51
C LYS A 6 -2.18 -3.96 -30.70
N THR A 7 -1.47 -4.29 -31.76
CA THR A 7 -0.18 -3.69 -32.07
C THR A 7 -0.32 -2.23 -32.46
N THR A 8 -1.35 -1.87 -33.21
CA THR A 8 -1.62 -0.49 -33.62
C THR A 8 -2.02 0.39 -32.42
N GLN A 9 -2.79 -0.17 -31.48
CA GLN A 9 -3.15 0.55 -30.24
C GLN A 9 -1.95 0.78 -29.32
N MET A 10 -1.06 -0.19 -29.21
CA MET A 10 0.18 -0.01 -28.43
C MET A 10 1.12 1.03 -29.04
N LEU A 11 1.25 1.06 -30.36
CA LEU A 11 2.03 2.07 -31.07
C LEU A 11 1.44 3.49 -30.92
N ALA A 12 0.12 3.62 -30.95
CA ALA A 12 -0.56 4.89 -30.72
C ALA A 12 -0.35 5.43 -29.29
N LEU A 13 -0.37 4.56 -28.30
CA LEU A 13 -0.06 4.90 -26.90
C LEU A 13 1.39 5.32 -26.71
N SER A 14 2.33 4.63 -27.36
CA SER A 14 3.75 4.99 -27.32
C SER A 14 4.03 6.36 -27.96
N LEU A 15 3.39 6.67 -29.08
CA LEU A 15 3.52 7.95 -29.77
C LEU A 15 2.90 9.09 -28.95
N ALA A 16 1.75 8.88 -28.32
CA ALA A 16 1.13 9.87 -27.45
C ALA A 16 1.97 10.18 -26.22
N ALA A 17 2.62 9.17 -25.63
CA ALA A 17 3.54 9.35 -24.52
C ALA A 17 4.84 10.10 -24.92
N GLY A 18 5.33 9.90 -26.15
CA GLY A 18 6.51 10.56 -26.68
C GLY A 18 6.31 12.03 -27.07
N LEU A 19 5.07 12.43 -27.34
CA LEU A 19 4.69 13.80 -27.70
C LEU A 19 4.24 14.64 -26.50
N GLY A 20 4.04 14.03 -25.35
CA GLY A 20 3.68 14.70 -24.11
C GLY A 20 4.86 15.37 -23.47
N PHE A 21 5.23 16.55 -23.93
CA PHE A 21 6.26 17.38 -23.32
C PHE A 21 6.03 17.56 -21.83
N GLY A 22 6.78 16.86 -20.99
CA GLY A 22 7.01 17.20 -19.59
C GLY A 22 5.80 17.13 -18.65
N PHE A 23 4.61 16.87 -19.13
CA PHE A 23 3.45 16.55 -18.30
C PHE A 23 3.28 15.02 -18.19
N SER A 24 4.33 14.34 -17.79
CA SER A 24 4.10 13.07 -17.12
C SER A 24 3.39 13.40 -15.81
N THR A 25 2.07 13.40 -15.83
CA THR A 25 1.33 13.08 -14.64
C THR A 25 1.79 11.67 -14.27
N GLN A 26 2.85 11.61 -13.47
CA GLN A 26 3.10 10.42 -12.70
C GLN A 26 1.86 10.31 -11.81
N THR A 27 0.92 9.50 -12.24
CA THR A 27 0.02 8.85 -11.33
C THR A 27 0.95 8.06 -10.41
N GLN A 28 1.40 8.71 -9.34
CA GLN A 28 1.97 7.98 -8.23
C GLN A 28 0.86 7.02 -7.83
N ALA A 29 1.09 5.74 -8.11
CA ALA A 29 0.26 4.72 -7.51
C ALA A 29 0.24 5.04 -6.03
N SER A 30 -0.92 5.41 -5.50
CA SER A 30 -1.06 5.69 -4.08
C SER A 30 -0.62 4.44 -3.36
N ALA A 31 0.34 4.57 -2.47
CA ALA A 31 0.81 3.45 -1.69
C ALA A 31 -0.39 2.86 -0.91
N SER A 32 -0.59 1.56 -1.06
CA SER A 32 -1.70 0.85 -0.43
C SER A 32 -1.34 0.36 0.96
N ALA A 33 -2.34 0.20 1.82
CA ALA A 33 -2.16 -0.48 3.09
C ALA A 33 -1.80 -1.95 2.87
N VAL A 34 -0.84 -2.46 3.62
CA VAL A 34 -0.37 -3.84 3.50
C VAL A 34 -0.88 -4.67 4.67
N GLN A 35 -1.63 -5.73 4.36
CA GLN A 35 -2.06 -6.70 5.36
C GLN A 35 -0.89 -7.58 5.79
N VAL A 36 -0.68 -7.68 7.08
CA VAL A 36 0.27 -8.63 7.66
C VAL A 36 -0.46 -9.90 8.03
N THR A 37 -0.08 -11.02 7.42
CA THR A 37 -0.70 -12.32 7.64
C THR A 37 0.30 -13.31 8.22
N GLU A 38 -0.12 -14.02 9.25
CA GLU A 38 0.63 -15.07 9.90
C GLU A 38 -0.27 -16.26 10.21
N LYS A 39 0.33 -17.44 10.36
CA LYS A 39 -0.44 -18.59 10.82
C LYS A 39 -0.86 -18.38 12.27
N SER A 40 -2.17 -18.30 12.49
CA SER A 40 -2.73 -18.07 13.83
C SER A 40 -2.37 -19.19 14.77
N LYS A 41 -1.90 -18.82 15.95
CA LYS A 41 -1.60 -19.71 17.08
C LYS A 41 -2.59 -19.56 18.23
N SER A 42 -3.27 -18.43 18.30
CA SER A 42 -4.26 -18.11 19.33
C SER A 42 -5.20 -17.00 18.85
N ASP A 43 -6.26 -16.74 19.59
CA ASP A 43 -7.19 -15.62 19.38
C ASP A 43 -7.04 -14.54 20.46
N TYR A 44 -5.92 -14.54 21.17
CA TYR A 44 -5.68 -13.64 22.32
C TYR A 44 -5.76 -12.15 21.93
N ALA A 45 -5.25 -11.79 20.75
CA ALA A 45 -5.25 -10.41 20.24
C ALA A 45 -6.36 -10.13 19.22
N LYS A 46 -7.36 -11.03 19.10
CA LYS A 46 -8.46 -10.87 18.16
C LYS A 46 -9.33 -9.69 18.57
N THR A 47 -9.60 -8.82 17.61
CA THR A 47 -10.50 -7.67 17.76
C THR A 47 -11.70 -7.81 16.83
N LYS A 48 -12.80 -7.09 17.15
CA LYS A 48 -14.00 -7.06 16.30
C LYS A 48 -13.70 -6.39 14.94
N TYR A 49 -12.86 -5.38 14.95
CA TYR A 49 -12.52 -4.58 13.79
C TYR A 49 -11.05 -4.74 13.41
N PRO A 50 -10.69 -4.54 12.14
CA PRO A 50 -9.29 -4.55 11.73
C PRO A 50 -8.53 -3.39 12.38
N ILE A 51 -7.24 -3.58 12.53
CA ILE A 51 -6.31 -2.60 13.09
C ILE A 51 -5.41 -2.09 11.97
N LEU A 52 -5.41 -0.79 11.73
CA LEU A 52 -4.50 -0.13 10.80
C LEU A 52 -3.46 0.65 11.59
N MET A 53 -2.20 0.23 11.49
CA MET A 53 -1.08 0.89 12.13
C MET A 53 -0.48 1.96 11.22
N VAL A 54 -0.34 3.17 11.75
CA VAL A 54 0.10 4.35 11.01
C VAL A 54 1.42 4.85 11.57
N HIS A 55 2.45 4.94 10.71
CA HIS A 55 3.75 5.47 11.11
C HIS A 55 3.75 6.99 11.25
N GLY A 56 4.67 7.52 12.06
CA GLY A 56 4.86 8.93 12.29
C GLY A 56 5.62 9.65 11.17
N TRP A 57 6.04 10.88 11.45
CA TRP A 57 6.88 11.68 10.56
C TRP A 57 8.24 11.01 10.37
N LEU A 58 8.76 11.00 9.15
CA LEU A 58 9.94 10.23 8.72
C LEU A 58 9.82 8.70 8.93
N GLY A 59 8.62 8.21 9.22
CA GLY A 59 8.38 6.78 9.30
C GLY A 59 8.27 6.13 7.92
N TRP A 60 8.18 4.82 7.93
CA TRP A 60 8.04 3.98 6.72
C TRP A 60 7.22 2.74 7.07
N GLN A 61 6.77 2.03 6.07
CA GLN A 61 6.19 0.71 6.27
C GLN A 61 7.31 -0.35 6.27
N ARG A 62 8.11 -0.36 5.21
CA ARG A 62 9.27 -1.24 5.06
C ARG A 62 10.38 -0.55 4.29
N ILE A 63 11.61 -0.69 4.74
CA ILE A 63 12.83 -0.27 4.02
C ILE A 63 13.62 -1.51 3.63
N GLY A 64 14.01 -1.60 2.36
CA GLY A 64 14.81 -2.70 1.83
C GLY A 64 14.05 -3.57 0.85
N THR A 65 14.57 -4.77 0.63
CA THR A 65 13.98 -5.78 -0.26
C THR A 65 13.21 -6.83 0.55
N ASP A 66 12.49 -7.72 -0.14
CA ASP A 66 11.78 -8.82 0.51
C ASP A 66 12.72 -9.79 1.25
N THR A 67 13.97 -9.87 0.80
CA THR A 67 14.98 -10.74 1.40
C THR A 67 15.74 -10.06 2.54
N ILE A 68 16.04 -8.76 2.37
CA ILE A 68 16.75 -7.96 3.37
C ILE A 68 15.99 -6.64 3.52
N GLY A 69 15.21 -6.51 4.57
CA GLY A 69 14.44 -5.31 4.83
C GLY A 69 14.13 -5.14 6.30
N LEU A 70 13.82 -3.91 6.66
CA LEU A 70 13.43 -3.52 8.00
C LEU A 70 12.01 -2.98 7.97
N ASP A 71 11.12 -3.62 8.71
CA ASP A 71 9.75 -3.15 8.91
C ASP A 71 9.71 -2.15 10.06
N TYR A 72 8.96 -1.05 9.88
CA TYR A 72 8.77 -0.05 10.93
C TYR A 72 8.14 -0.68 12.19
N TRP A 73 7.18 -1.58 11.98
CA TRP A 73 6.48 -2.30 13.03
C TRP A 73 7.09 -3.69 13.27
N TYR A 74 8.42 -3.76 13.25
CA TYR A 74 9.15 -5.01 13.40
C TYR A 74 8.64 -5.85 14.58
N GLN A 75 8.29 -7.10 14.30
CA GLN A 75 7.73 -8.08 15.23
C GLN A 75 6.34 -7.74 15.84
N ILE A 76 5.91 -6.49 15.88
CA ILE A 76 4.63 -6.09 16.49
C ILE A 76 3.46 -6.63 15.65
N LEU A 77 3.41 -6.28 14.37
CA LEU A 77 2.32 -6.72 13.49
C LEU A 77 2.31 -8.24 13.26
N PRO A 78 3.45 -8.92 13.02
CA PRO A 78 3.45 -10.37 12.92
C PRO A 78 3.00 -11.06 14.21
N ASP A 79 3.35 -10.54 15.37
CA ASP A 79 2.92 -11.09 16.64
C ASP A 79 1.41 -10.92 16.87
N MET A 80 0.87 -9.75 16.57
CA MET A 80 -0.58 -9.51 16.61
C MET A 80 -1.33 -10.44 15.65
N ALA A 81 -0.85 -10.61 14.42
CA ALA A 81 -1.45 -11.50 13.43
C ALA A 81 -1.44 -12.96 13.88
N ARG A 82 -0.33 -13.43 14.46
CA ARG A 82 -0.23 -14.77 15.04
C ARG A 82 -1.20 -15.00 16.19
N ASN A 83 -1.60 -13.95 16.88
CA ASN A 83 -2.53 -14.01 18.00
C ASN A 83 -3.97 -13.60 17.62
N GLY A 84 -4.30 -13.65 16.34
CA GLY A 84 -5.67 -13.57 15.84
C GLY A 84 -6.15 -12.20 15.39
N SER A 85 -5.31 -11.15 15.45
CA SER A 85 -5.66 -9.82 14.95
C SER A 85 -5.64 -9.77 13.43
N THR A 86 -6.59 -9.03 12.84
CA THR A 86 -6.53 -8.59 11.45
C THR A 86 -5.83 -7.24 11.42
N VAL A 87 -4.57 -7.23 10.97
CA VAL A 87 -3.71 -6.04 11.05
C VAL A 87 -3.17 -5.62 9.71
N PHE A 88 -3.11 -4.30 9.51
CA PHE A 88 -2.59 -3.64 8.33
C PHE A 88 -1.56 -2.59 8.73
N ALA A 89 -0.56 -2.40 7.88
CA ALA A 89 0.40 -1.30 7.99
C ALA A 89 0.09 -0.25 6.91
N ALA A 90 -0.14 0.99 7.31
CA ALA A 90 -0.30 2.10 6.38
C ALA A 90 1.06 2.53 5.83
N GLN A 91 1.06 2.96 4.58
CA GLN A 91 2.21 3.58 3.95
C GLN A 91 1.89 5.00 3.54
N LEU A 92 2.42 5.95 4.29
CA LEU A 92 2.25 7.38 4.05
C LEU A 92 3.57 8.01 3.61
N SER A 93 3.50 9.18 2.99
CA SER A 93 4.68 9.98 2.68
C SER A 93 5.49 10.25 3.96
N PRO A 94 6.80 9.94 3.98
CA PRO A 94 7.62 10.10 5.19
C PRO A 94 7.75 11.54 5.64
N ALA A 95 7.85 12.48 4.68
CA ALA A 95 8.04 13.90 4.93
C ALA A 95 7.06 14.71 4.08
N ASN A 96 5.88 14.92 4.59
CA ASN A 96 4.83 15.71 3.94
C ASN A 96 3.94 16.36 5.00
N THR A 97 3.05 17.26 4.55
CA THR A 97 2.10 17.93 5.44
C THR A 97 1.12 16.92 6.04
N THR A 98 0.61 17.25 7.22
CA THR A 98 -0.41 16.45 7.89
C THR A 98 -1.66 16.29 7.03
N THR A 99 -2.06 17.33 6.30
CA THR A 99 -3.21 17.29 5.39
C THR A 99 -2.99 16.28 4.28
N HIS A 100 -1.85 16.33 3.58
CA HIS A 100 -1.55 15.38 2.50
C HIS A 100 -1.47 13.94 3.01
N ARG A 101 -0.83 13.73 4.14
CA ARG A 101 -0.76 12.40 4.78
C ARG A 101 -2.13 11.90 5.22
N GLY A 102 -2.99 12.81 5.71
CA GLY A 102 -4.38 12.48 6.04
C GLY A 102 -5.19 12.03 4.83
N GLU A 103 -5.05 12.71 3.70
CA GLU A 103 -5.70 12.29 2.44
C GLU A 103 -5.22 10.92 1.97
N GLN A 104 -3.93 10.65 2.02
CA GLN A 104 -3.40 9.31 1.73
C GLN A 104 -3.98 8.25 2.66
N LEU A 105 -4.12 8.57 3.94
CA LEU A 105 -4.66 7.65 4.93
C LEU A 105 -6.13 7.31 4.67
N ILE A 106 -6.96 8.27 4.26
CA ILE A 106 -8.37 8.04 3.94
C ILE A 106 -8.50 6.93 2.88
N HIS A 107 -7.75 7.00 1.79
CA HIS A 107 -7.77 5.97 0.76
C HIS A 107 -7.40 4.60 1.30
N GLN A 108 -6.41 4.52 2.17
CA GLN A 108 -5.98 3.25 2.75
C GLN A 108 -6.98 2.70 3.76
N VAL A 109 -7.69 3.56 4.48
CA VAL A 109 -8.82 3.16 5.33
C VAL A 109 -9.95 2.56 4.49
N ASP A 110 -10.30 3.20 3.38
CA ASP A 110 -11.32 2.69 2.45
C ASP A 110 -10.92 1.34 1.85
N GLU A 111 -9.65 1.15 1.51
CA GLU A 111 -9.11 -0.15 1.06
C GLU A 111 -9.27 -1.23 2.13
N VAL A 112 -8.90 -0.93 3.36
CA VAL A 112 -9.04 -1.88 4.49
C VAL A 112 -10.50 -2.25 4.72
N LEU A 113 -11.39 -1.28 4.66
CA LEU A 113 -12.84 -1.52 4.78
C LEU A 113 -13.38 -2.36 3.63
N ALA A 114 -12.91 -2.14 2.41
CA ALA A 114 -13.30 -2.95 1.25
C ALA A 114 -12.82 -4.42 1.37
N ILE A 115 -11.66 -4.65 1.97
CA ILE A 115 -11.10 -5.99 2.18
C ILE A 115 -11.80 -6.72 3.33
N THR A 116 -12.10 -6.02 4.40
CA THR A 116 -12.60 -6.62 5.65
C THR A 116 -14.11 -6.56 5.83
N GLY A 117 -14.77 -5.73 5.07
CA GLY A 117 -16.24 -5.53 5.15
C GLY A 117 -16.61 -4.47 6.16
#